data_fb0337e7e59f1e1311a67799e0a18405
#
_entry.id   fb0337e7e59f1e1311a67799e0a18405
#
_cell.length_a   1.000
_cell.length_b   1.000
_cell.length_c   1.000
_cell.angle_alpha   90.00
_cell.angle_beta   90.00
_cell.angle_gamma   90.00
#
_symmetry.space_group_name_H-M   'P 1'
#
loop_
_entity.id
_entity.type
_entity.pdbx_description
1 polymer ?
#
loop_
_entity_poly.entity_id
_entity_poly.type
_entity_poly.pdbx_seq_one_letter_code
_entity_poly.pdbx_strand_id
1 'polypeptide(L)'
;SSEICVGMIFLPRNDYAAQESCKTIVESELTKNDFSIYGWRQVPVDPKVLGEKAFQTMPEIIQVLFKSNNPELLNKELERKIYETRRKIENKAFQISLNNFYICSISSKSIIYKGMFLAEAISDFFLDLKDERFISRYAIFHQRFSTNTAPSWNLAQPFRAIAHNGEINTYRGNKNWMKVHEQEMNSPLFDDIENLKPVIQQGASDSAALDNVFELLNISGQPAPLAKLMLVPDAWSKKNKTLSKDHQQ
;
A
#
# COMPACT_ATOMS: atom_id res chain seq x y z
N SER A 1 0.77 -7.21 -25.78
CA SER A 1 1.84 -6.50 -25.09
C SER A 1 1.65 -6.68 -23.59
N SER A 2 2.65 -7.20 -22.89
CA SER A 2 2.62 -7.33 -21.44
C SER A 2 2.47 -5.95 -20.78
N GLU A 3 1.59 -5.85 -19.77
CA GLU A 3 1.40 -4.61 -19.00
C GLU A 3 2.69 -4.27 -18.23
N ILE A 4 3.11 -3.00 -18.29
CA ILE A 4 4.23 -2.52 -17.48
C ILE A 4 3.71 -2.27 -16.06
N CYS A 5 4.41 -2.83 -15.08
CA CYS A 5 4.15 -2.64 -13.67
C CYS A 5 5.17 -1.69 -13.07
N VAL A 6 4.74 -0.89 -12.11
CA VAL A 6 5.61 0.08 -11.42
C VAL A 6 5.47 -0.09 -9.91
N GLY A 7 6.62 -0.23 -9.24
CA GLY A 7 6.70 -0.14 -7.78
C GLY A 7 7.23 1.23 -7.36
N MET A 8 6.53 1.94 -6.48
CA MET A 8 7.02 3.15 -5.80
C MET A 8 7.49 2.76 -4.41
N ILE A 9 8.76 2.99 -4.10
CA ILE A 9 9.41 2.43 -2.92
C ILE A 9 10.20 3.51 -2.17
N PHE A 10 10.03 3.52 -0.85
CA PHE A 10 10.87 4.28 0.08
C PHE A 10 11.99 3.40 0.61
N LEU A 11 13.22 3.88 0.53
CA LEU A 11 14.42 3.24 1.06
C LEU A 11 15.09 4.10 2.15
N PRO A 12 15.92 3.49 3.01
CA PRO A 12 16.77 4.24 3.94
C PRO A 12 17.67 5.23 3.19
N ARG A 13 17.58 6.55 3.48
CA ARG A 13 18.25 7.58 2.68
C ARG A 13 19.77 7.54 2.77
N ASN A 14 20.30 7.31 3.97
CA ASN A 14 21.74 7.47 4.26
C ASN A 14 22.46 6.15 4.52
N ASP A 15 21.82 5.02 4.19
CA ASP A 15 22.37 3.68 4.38
C ASP A 15 22.39 2.92 3.05
N TYR A 16 23.48 3.08 2.31
CA TYR A 16 23.64 2.45 1.00
C TYR A 16 23.63 0.92 1.06
N ALA A 17 24.17 0.32 2.12
CA ALA A 17 24.16 -1.13 2.30
C ALA A 17 22.73 -1.65 2.50
N ALA A 18 21.93 -0.94 3.30
CA ALA A 18 20.52 -1.25 3.48
C ALA A 18 19.71 -1.01 2.18
N GLN A 19 20.02 0.03 1.40
CA GLN A 19 19.38 0.26 0.10
C GLN A 19 19.62 -0.90 -0.87
N GLU A 20 20.89 -1.36 -0.99
CA GLU A 20 21.21 -2.50 -1.85
C GLU A 20 20.58 -3.81 -1.36
N SER A 21 20.51 -4.02 -0.05
CA SER A 21 19.79 -5.15 0.53
C SER A 21 18.29 -5.11 0.19
N CYS A 22 17.67 -3.93 0.28
CA CYS A 22 16.26 -3.73 -0.12
C CYS A 22 16.05 -4.06 -1.61
N LYS A 23 16.87 -3.51 -2.49
CA LYS A 23 16.78 -3.78 -3.93
C LYS A 23 16.96 -5.26 -4.24
N THR A 24 17.96 -5.90 -3.63
CA THR A 24 18.22 -7.35 -3.79
C THR A 24 17.01 -8.19 -3.42
N ILE A 25 16.30 -7.87 -2.30
CA ILE A 25 15.09 -8.57 -1.91
C ILE A 25 13.98 -8.37 -2.96
N VAL A 26 13.76 -7.12 -3.39
CA VAL A 26 12.75 -6.81 -4.40
C VAL A 26 13.03 -7.57 -5.70
N GLU A 27 14.26 -7.52 -6.20
CA GLU A 27 14.66 -8.20 -7.43
C GLU A 27 14.54 -9.73 -7.31
N SER A 28 15.01 -10.28 -6.21
CA SER A 28 14.93 -11.72 -5.95
C SER A 28 13.48 -12.20 -5.92
N GLU A 29 12.58 -11.48 -5.22
CA GLU A 29 11.20 -11.91 -5.12
C GLU A 29 10.41 -11.66 -6.41
N LEU A 30 10.66 -10.58 -7.13
CA LEU A 30 10.08 -10.38 -8.45
C LEU A 30 10.50 -11.50 -9.41
N THR A 31 11.78 -11.81 -9.48
CA THR A 31 12.30 -12.86 -10.36
C THR A 31 11.74 -14.24 -10.00
N LYS A 32 11.70 -14.60 -8.71
CA LYS A 32 11.14 -15.89 -8.24
C LYS A 32 9.66 -16.05 -8.52
N ASN A 33 8.92 -14.94 -8.63
CA ASN A 33 7.50 -14.94 -8.92
C ASN A 33 7.18 -14.65 -10.40
N ASP A 34 8.14 -14.94 -11.28
CA ASP A 34 7.99 -14.89 -12.74
C ASP A 34 7.76 -13.48 -13.30
N PHE A 35 8.48 -12.50 -12.74
CA PHE A 35 8.56 -11.16 -13.29
C PHE A 35 9.96 -10.87 -13.82
N SER A 36 10.03 -10.12 -14.92
CA SER A 36 11.28 -9.55 -15.46
C SER A 36 11.37 -8.07 -15.14
N ILE A 37 12.53 -7.66 -14.62
CA ILE A 37 12.79 -6.28 -14.21
C ILE A 37 13.41 -5.53 -15.38
N TYR A 38 12.84 -4.37 -15.73
CA TYR A 38 13.43 -3.45 -16.69
C TYR A 38 14.53 -2.59 -16.09
N GLY A 39 14.40 -2.24 -14.83
CA GLY A 39 15.37 -1.43 -14.10
C GLY A 39 14.78 -0.60 -12.97
N TRP A 40 15.65 0.20 -12.38
CA TRP A 40 15.35 1.13 -11.33
C TRP A 40 15.41 2.56 -11.82
N ARG A 41 14.56 3.40 -11.27
CA ARG A 41 14.52 4.83 -11.57
C ARG A 41 14.51 5.63 -10.27
N GLN A 42 15.42 6.58 -10.17
CA GLN A 42 15.33 7.62 -9.15
C GLN A 42 14.14 8.51 -9.43
N VAL A 43 13.25 8.72 -8.45
CA VAL A 43 12.15 9.66 -8.58
C VAL A 43 12.70 11.10 -8.44
N PRO A 44 12.50 11.98 -9.43
CA PRO A 44 12.98 13.34 -9.33
C PRO A 44 12.14 14.12 -8.32
N VAL A 45 12.80 14.60 -7.27
CA VAL A 45 12.17 15.36 -6.19
C VAL A 45 12.95 16.65 -5.90
N ASP A 46 12.26 17.70 -5.47
CA ASP A 46 12.89 18.90 -4.92
C ASP A 46 12.71 18.97 -3.39
N PRO A 47 13.73 18.58 -2.59
CA PRO A 47 13.63 18.61 -1.13
C PRO A 47 13.55 20.02 -0.53
N LYS A 48 13.82 21.08 -1.30
CA LYS A 48 13.79 22.46 -0.79
C LYS A 48 12.41 22.92 -0.34
N VAL A 49 11.36 22.27 -0.83
CA VAL A 49 9.96 22.58 -0.45
C VAL A 49 9.56 21.95 0.88
N LEU A 50 10.41 21.12 1.48
CA LEU A 50 10.12 20.43 2.72
C LEU A 50 10.42 21.30 3.95
N GLY A 51 9.59 21.18 4.96
CA GLY A 51 9.95 21.64 6.31
C GLY A 51 11.07 20.77 6.93
N GLU A 52 11.80 21.32 7.89
CA GLU A 52 12.98 20.70 8.50
C GLU A 52 12.77 19.25 8.95
N LYS A 53 11.69 18.99 9.70
CA LYS A 53 11.36 17.65 10.21
C LYS A 53 11.10 16.65 9.09
N ALA A 54 10.40 17.07 8.06
CA ALA A 54 10.12 16.23 6.89
C ALA A 54 11.40 15.92 6.11
N PHE A 55 12.28 16.90 5.96
CA PHE A 55 13.57 16.74 5.30
C PHE A 55 14.50 15.79 6.06
N GLN A 56 14.59 15.90 7.39
CA GLN A 56 15.43 15.03 8.23
C GLN A 56 15.03 13.56 8.15
N THR A 57 13.74 13.28 7.95
CA THR A 57 13.19 11.92 7.89
C THR A 57 12.85 11.45 6.47
N MET A 58 13.19 12.25 5.46
CA MET A 58 12.89 11.94 4.06
C MET A 58 13.60 10.64 3.64
N PRO A 59 12.86 9.68 3.07
CA PRO A 59 13.45 8.48 2.50
C PRO A 59 14.11 8.76 1.15
N GLU A 60 14.91 7.82 0.68
CA GLU A 60 15.25 7.73 -0.73
C GLU A 60 14.02 7.20 -1.49
N ILE A 61 13.62 7.87 -2.56
CA ILE A 61 12.39 7.55 -3.31
C ILE A 61 12.74 7.01 -4.68
N ILE A 62 12.43 5.75 -4.93
CA ILE A 62 12.77 5.07 -6.16
C ILE A 62 11.58 4.33 -6.76
N GLN A 63 11.68 4.03 -8.03
CA GLN A 63 10.76 3.17 -8.74
C GLN A 63 11.46 1.94 -9.29
N VAL A 64 10.80 0.78 -9.20
CA VAL A 64 11.15 -0.42 -9.96
C VAL A 64 10.14 -0.58 -11.10
N LEU A 65 10.64 -0.80 -12.32
CA LEU A 65 9.83 -1.09 -13.49
C LEU A 65 10.02 -2.56 -13.87
N PHE A 66 8.91 -3.27 -14.05
CA PHE A 66 8.92 -4.69 -14.32
C PHE A 66 7.70 -5.13 -15.14
N LYS A 67 7.69 -6.37 -15.59
CA LYS A 67 6.55 -6.99 -16.26
C LYS A 67 6.41 -8.45 -15.87
N SER A 68 5.23 -9.03 -16.03
CA SER A 68 5.05 -10.48 -16.00
C SER A 68 5.71 -11.16 -17.19
N ASN A 69 6.34 -12.30 -16.96
CA ASN A 69 6.84 -13.19 -18.02
C ASN A 69 5.70 -14.03 -18.62
N ASN A 70 4.58 -14.19 -17.90
CA ASN A 70 3.38 -14.82 -18.42
C ASN A 70 2.48 -13.76 -19.10
N PRO A 71 2.36 -13.77 -20.44
CA PRO A 71 1.55 -12.80 -21.18
C PRO A 71 0.04 -12.98 -21.00
N GLU A 72 -0.41 -14.12 -20.48
CA GLU A 72 -1.81 -14.42 -20.22
C GLU A 72 -2.27 -13.89 -18.86
N LEU A 73 -1.32 -13.59 -17.98
CA LEU A 73 -1.60 -13.06 -16.64
C LEU A 73 -1.93 -11.57 -16.75
N LEU A 74 -3.22 -11.24 -16.67
CA LEU A 74 -3.74 -9.89 -16.88
C LEU A 74 -4.71 -9.46 -15.77
N ASN A 75 -4.91 -8.16 -15.66
CA ASN A 75 -5.95 -7.58 -14.82
C ASN A 75 -5.89 -8.03 -13.34
N LYS A 76 -6.97 -8.63 -12.84
CA LYS A 76 -7.09 -9.04 -11.42
C LYS A 76 -6.11 -10.13 -11.03
N GLU A 77 -5.80 -11.03 -11.93
CA GLU A 77 -4.84 -12.12 -11.68
C GLU A 77 -3.43 -11.58 -11.58
N LEU A 78 -3.06 -10.65 -12.47
CA LEU A 78 -1.78 -9.95 -12.41
C LEU A 78 -1.64 -9.16 -11.09
N GLU A 79 -2.65 -8.37 -10.73
CA GLU A 79 -2.63 -7.61 -9.47
C GLU A 79 -2.54 -8.54 -8.24
N ARG A 80 -3.20 -9.71 -8.26
CA ARG A 80 -3.10 -10.70 -7.18
C ARG A 80 -1.68 -11.26 -7.06
N LYS A 81 -1.06 -11.61 -8.17
CA LYS A 81 0.33 -12.09 -8.20
C LYS A 81 1.32 -11.02 -7.72
N ILE A 82 1.11 -9.77 -8.12
CA ILE A 82 1.89 -8.62 -7.64
C ILE A 82 1.69 -8.43 -6.12
N TYR A 83 0.45 -8.50 -5.64
CA TYR A 83 0.14 -8.38 -4.21
C TYR A 83 0.86 -9.45 -3.40
N GLU A 84 0.78 -10.72 -3.81
CA GLU A 84 1.45 -11.84 -3.14
C GLU A 84 2.98 -11.65 -3.12
N THR A 85 3.55 -11.24 -4.26
CA THR A 85 4.98 -10.95 -4.37
C THR A 85 5.39 -9.81 -3.45
N ARG A 86 4.61 -8.74 -3.38
CA ARG A 86 4.83 -7.63 -2.44
C ARG A 86 4.85 -8.11 -1.00
N ARG A 87 3.89 -8.96 -0.60
CA ARG A 87 3.84 -9.50 0.76
C ARG A 87 5.10 -10.32 1.09
N LYS A 88 5.58 -11.13 0.15
CA LYS A 88 6.85 -11.86 0.29
C LYS A 88 8.03 -10.90 0.48
N ILE A 89 8.10 -9.83 -0.28
CA ILE A 89 9.13 -8.78 -0.15
C ILE A 89 9.08 -8.13 1.24
N GLU A 90 7.89 -7.68 1.66
CA GLU A 90 7.68 -7.00 2.94
C GLU A 90 8.04 -7.92 4.12
N ASN A 91 7.64 -9.19 4.08
CA ASN A 91 7.96 -10.16 5.11
C ASN A 91 9.46 -10.44 5.21
N LYS A 92 10.16 -10.57 4.10
CA LYS A 92 11.61 -10.76 4.09
C LYS A 92 12.36 -9.54 4.62
N ALA A 93 11.96 -8.35 4.19
CA ALA A 93 12.54 -7.11 4.69
C ALA A 93 12.35 -6.98 6.21
N PHE A 94 11.18 -7.36 6.71
CA PHE A 94 10.89 -7.39 8.14
C PHE A 94 11.77 -8.39 8.91
N GLN A 95 11.93 -9.62 8.39
CA GLN A 95 12.73 -10.67 9.01
C GLN A 95 14.19 -10.29 9.23
N ILE A 96 14.77 -9.48 8.34
CA ILE A 96 16.15 -9.00 8.46
C ILE A 96 16.22 -7.56 9.02
N SER A 97 15.10 -7.08 9.61
CA SER A 97 15.01 -5.79 10.30
C SER A 97 15.42 -4.59 9.44
N LEU A 98 15.05 -4.59 8.16
CA LEU A 98 15.25 -3.43 7.27
C LEU A 98 14.28 -2.32 7.65
N ASN A 99 14.76 -1.44 8.53
CA ASN A 99 14.02 -0.26 8.94
C ASN A 99 13.94 0.76 7.80
N ASN A 100 12.85 1.53 7.77
CA ASN A 100 12.59 2.58 6.76
C ASN A 100 12.47 2.07 5.32
N PHE A 101 12.24 0.77 5.13
CA PHE A 101 11.80 0.20 3.86
C PHE A 101 10.27 0.19 3.79
N TYR A 102 9.71 0.76 2.74
CA TYR A 102 8.25 0.78 2.57
C TYR A 102 7.85 0.82 1.09
N ILE A 103 6.96 -0.06 0.69
CA ILE A 103 6.38 -0.07 -0.66
C ILE A 103 5.09 0.76 -0.64
N CYS A 104 5.15 1.96 -1.22
CA CYS A 104 4.00 2.86 -1.32
C CYS A 104 2.92 2.28 -2.21
N SER A 105 3.32 1.81 -3.37
CA SER A 105 2.49 1.10 -4.35
C SER A 105 3.35 0.16 -5.18
N ILE A 106 2.75 -0.90 -5.68
CA ILE A 106 3.29 -1.80 -6.70
C ILE A 106 2.12 -2.40 -7.47
N SER A 107 1.97 -2.02 -8.75
CA SER A 107 0.75 -2.30 -9.51
C SER A 107 0.99 -2.09 -11.01
N SER A 108 0.17 -2.71 -11.84
CA SER A 108 0.05 -2.39 -13.28
C SER A 108 -0.94 -1.26 -13.57
N LYS A 109 -1.68 -0.77 -12.55
CA LYS A 109 -2.85 0.11 -12.74
C LYS A 109 -2.75 1.45 -12.03
N SER A 110 -2.01 1.52 -10.94
CA SER A 110 -1.95 2.71 -10.09
C SER A 110 -0.55 2.97 -9.56
N ILE A 111 -0.27 4.23 -9.30
CA ILE A 111 0.95 4.69 -8.66
C ILE A 111 0.61 5.70 -7.57
N ILE A 112 1.33 5.65 -6.45
CA ILE A 112 1.07 6.51 -5.30
C ILE A 112 2.25 7.43 -5.06
N TYR A 113 2.00 8.72 -5.19
CA TYR A 113 2.88 9.81 -4.78
C TYR A 113 2.41 10.33 -3.42
N LYS A 114 3.23 10.19 -2.39
CA LYS A 114 2.88 10.61 -1.03
C LYS A 114 4.10 11.03 -0.22
N GLY A 115 3.89 11.80 0.84
CA GLY A 115 4.98 12.24 1.70
C GLY A 115 4.54 13.22 2.80
N MET A 116 5.54 13.80 3.47
CA MET A 116 5.35 14.76 4.55
C MET A 116 5.55 16.20 4.04
N PHE A 117 4.56 16.72 3.34
CA PHE A 117 4.55 18.10 2.83
C PHE A 117 3.12 18.63 2.81
N LEU A 118 2.96 19.94 2.61
CA LEU A 118 1.67 20.57 2.42
C LEU A 118 1.08 20.16 1.07
N ALA A 119 -0.25 20.08 0.98
CA ALA A 119 -0.91 19.57 -0.22
C ALA A 119 -0.55 20.36 -1.49
N GLU A 120 -0.42 21.68 -1.38
CA GLU A 120 -0.02 22.56 -2.47
C GLU A 120 1.40 22.32 -2.96
N ALA A 121 2.27 21.76 -2.14
CA ALA A 121 3.67 21.49 -2.48
C ALA A 121 3.89 20.15 -3.21
N ILE A 122 2.86 19.34 -3.43
CA ILE A 122 3.02 17.98 -3.99
C ILE A 122 3.71 17.98 -5.36
N SER A 123 3.30 18.85 -6.25
CA SER A 123 3.89 18.97 -7.59
C SER A 123 5.24 19.70 -7.59
N ASP A 124 5.49 20.53 -6.57
CA ASP A 124 6.80 21.18 -6.39
C ASP A 124 7.81 20.17 -5.84
N PHE A 125 7.37 19.23 -5.00
CA PHE A 125 8.21 18.16 -4.49
C PHE A 125 8.43 17.05 -5.52
N PHE A 126 7.37 16.50 -6.11
CA PHE A 126 7.46 15.45 -7.12
C PHE A 126 7.44 16.06 -8.54
N LEU A 127 8.60 16.23 -9.13
CA LEU A 127 8.75 16.88 -10.42
C LEU A 127 8.06 16.13 -11.57
N ASP A 128 7.88 14.82 -11.44
CA ASP A 128 7.10 14.02 -12.39
C ASP A 128 5.68 14.53 -12.59
N LEU A 129 5.06 15.11 -11.56
CA LEU A 129 3.69 15.60 -11.61
C LEU A 129 3.53 16.91 -12.40
N LYS A 130 4.66 17.54 -12.77
CA LYS A 130 4.70 18.71 -13.67
C LYS A 130 4.92 18.35 -15.13
N ASP A 131 5.26 17.09 -15.42
CA ASP A 131 5.49 16.64 -16.80
C ASP A 131 4.14 16.49 -17.51
N GLU A 132 3.95 17.19 -18.64
CA GLU A 132 2.71 17.16 -19.42
C GLU A 132 2.35 15.75 -19.95
N ARG A 133 3.33 14.86 -20.02
CA ARG A 133 3.13 13.45 -20.41
C ARG A 133 2.56 12.61 -19.27
N PHE A 134 2.58 13.10 -18.02
CA PHE A 134 2.01 12.43 -16.88
C PHE A 134 0.48 12.57 -16.87
N ILE A 135 -0.19 11.70 -17.62
CA ILE A 135 -1.64 11.74 -17.82
C ILE A 135 -2.29 10.62 -17.00
N SER A 136 -3.34 10.95 -16.26
CA SER A 136 -4.15 10.00 -15.51
C SER A 136 -5.64 10.18 -15.79
N ARG A 137 -6.42 9.09 -15.73
CA ARG A 137 -7.88 9.16 -15.88
C ARG A 137 -8.54 9.82 -14.67
N TYR A 138 -7.99 9.62 -13.48
CA TYR A 138 -8.45 10.21 -12.22
C TYR A 138 -7.30 10.24 -11.21
N ALA A 139 -7.45 11.06 -10.19
CA ALA A 139 -6.56 11.09 -9.04
C ALA A 139 -7.39 11.05 -7.76
N ILE A 140 -6.96 10.22 -6.81
CA ILE A 140 -7.46 10.24 -5.44
C ILE A 140 -6.40 10.89 -4.59
N PHE A 141 -6.77 11.90 -3.81
CA PHE A 141 -5.82 12.63 -2.97
C PHE A 141 -6.31 12.75 -1.53
N HIS A 142 -5.38 12.93 -0.61
CA HIS A 142 -5.65 13.15 0.80
C HIS A 142 -4.60 14.09 1.40
N GLN A 143 -5.04 15.03 2.23
CA GLN A 143 -4.17 16.08 2.77
C GLN A 143 -3.68 15.81 4.20
N ARG A 144 -4.22 14.82 4.87
CA ARG A 144 -4.00 14.63 6.31
C ARG A 144 -3.50 13.23 6.63
N PHE A 145 -2.88 13.11 7.78
CA PHE A 145 -2.62 11.84 8.45
C PHE A 145 -3.86 11.43 9.26
N SER A 146 -3.91 10.15 9.66
CA SER A 146 -4.84 9.71 10.70
C SER A 146 -4.68 10.53 11.97
N THR A 147 -5.77 10.91 12.62
CA THR A 147 -5.78 11.79 13.80
C THR A 147 -4.98 11.26 14.98
N ASN A 148 -4.88 9.95 15.13
CA ASN A 148 -4.22 9.28 16.28
C ASN A 148 -2.81 8.76 15.94
N THR A 149 -2.16 9.28 14.90
CA THR A 149 -0.89 8.76 14.42
C THR A 149 0.17 9.86 14.35
N ALA A 150 1.37 9.59 14.83
CA ALA A 150 2.50 10.47 14.60
C ALA A 150 2.82 10.51 13.09
N PRO A 151 2.95 11.71 12.51
CA PRO A 151 3.26 11.86 11.11
C PRO A 151 4.58 11.18 10.73
N SER A 152 4.56 10.37 9.68
CA SER A 152 5.73 9.74 9.08
C SER A 152 5.50 9.51 7.59
N TRP A 153 6.58 9.38 6.82
CA TRP A 153 6.51 9.24 5.37
C TRP A 153 5.65 8.05 4.91
N ASN A 154 5.81 6.90 5.55
CA ASN A 154 5.07 5.68 5.22
C ASN A 154 3.59 5.76 5.62
N LEU A 155 3.24 6.53 6.65
CA LEU A 155 1.88 6.70 7.13
C LEU A 155 1.14 7.88 6.48
N ALA A 156 1.80 8.64 5.60
CA ALA A 156 1.11 9.59 4.75
C ALA A 156 0.06 8.89 3.89
N GLN A 157 -1.05 9.57 3.64
CA GLN A 157 -2.10 9.07 2.76
C GLN A 157 -1.95 9.65 1.34
N PRO A 158 -2.55 9.03 0.30
CA PRO A 158 -3.38 7.81 0.37
C PRO A 158 -2.56 6.56 0.69
N PHE A 159 -3.24 5.53 1.18
CA PHE A 159 -2.72 4.17 1.22
C PHE A 159 -2.95 3.48 -0.13
N ARG A 160 -2.73 2.14 -0.21
CA ARG A 160 -2.76 1.41 -1.48
C ARG A 160 -4.16 1.30 -2.08
N ALA A 161 -5.16 1.12 -1.23
CA ALA A 161 -6.54 0.89 -1.65
C ALA A 161 -7.50 1.96 -1.13
N ILE A 162 -7.15 2.70 -0.07
CA ILE A 162 -8.03 3.70 0.54
C ILE A 162 -7.35 5.04 0.78
N ALA A 163 -8.19 6.08 0.83
CA ALA A 163 -7.89 7.39 1.41
C ALA A 163 -8.99 7.70 2.43
N HIS A 164 -8.65 7.80 3.72
CA HIS A 164 -9.63 7.81 4.79
C HIS A 164 -9.29 8.82 5.88
N ASN A 165 -10.24 9.69 6.20
CA ASN A 165 -10.09 10.75 7.20
C ASN A 165 -10.35 10.27 8.63
N GLY A 166 -11.02 9.15 8.76
CA GLY A 166 -11.73 8.81 9.96
C GLY A 166 -10.90 8.25 11.08
N GLU A 167 -11.50 8.36 12.24
CA GLU A 167 -11.14 7.60 13.42
C GLU A 167 -11.78 6.23 13.33
N ILE A 168 -10.99 5.17 13.48
CA ILE A 168 -11.50 3.81 13.49
C ILE A 168 -11.68 3.38 14.93
N ASN A 169 -12.94 3.30 15.34
CA ASN A 169 -13.30 2.86 16.68
C ASN A 169 -12.93 1.38 16.89
N THR A 170 -12.62 1.03 18.14
CA THR A 170 -12.35 -0.35 18.51
C THR A 170 -11.16 -0.97 17.77
N TYR A 171 -10.21 -0.16 17.32
CA TYR A 171 -9.05 -0.59 16.52
C TYR A 171 -8.31 -1.80 17.15
N ARG A 172 -8.07 -1.76 18.47
CA ARG A 172 -7.40 -2.86 19.19
C ARG A 172 -8.18 -4.16 19.13
N GLY A 173 -9.49 -4.10 19.28
CA GLY A 173 -10.38 -5.25 19.16
C GLY A 173 -10.37 -5.83 17.74
N ASN A 174 -10.55 -4.98 16.75
CA ASN A 174 -10.55 -5.38 15.33
C ASN A 174 -9.21 -6.02 14.91
N LYS A 175 -8.09 -5.47 15.38
CA LYS A 175 -6.76 -6.05 15.15
C LYS A 175 -6.63 -7.44 15.78
N ASN A 176 -7.16 -7.64 16.97
CA ASN A 176 -7.13 -8.96 17.64
C ASN A 176 -8.03 -9.97 16.91
N TRP A 177 -9.21 -9.56 16.46
CA TRP A 177 -10.08 -10.40 15.63
C TRP A 177 -9.41 -10.82 14.34
N MET A 178 -8.72 -9.89 13.67
CA MET A 178 -7.97 -10.21 12.45
C MET A 178 -6.87 -11.26 12.71
N LYS A 179 -6.14 -11.16 13.82
CA LYS A 179 -5.14 -12.16 14.21
C LYS A 179 -5.74 -13.57 14.42
N VAL A 180 -6.94 -13.65 14.97
CA VAL A 180 -7.64 -14.93 15.11
C VAL A 180 -8.05 -15.46 13.74
N HIS A 181 -8.63 -14.59 12.92
CA HIS A 181 -9.04 -14.94 11.56
C HIS A 181 -7.87 -15.42 10.69
N GLU A 182 -6.69 -14.83 10.83
CA GLU A 182 -5.48 -15.24 10.13
C GLU A 182 -5.13 -16.72 10.32
N GLN A 183 -5.50 -17.33 11.46
CA GLN A 183 -5.21 -18.75 11.75
C GLN A 183 -6.05 -19.68 10.89
N GLU A 184 -7.26 -19.26 10.51
CA GLU A 184 -8.21 -20.04 9.73
C GLU A 184 -8.25 -19.64 8.24
N MET A 185 -7.46 -18.61 7.86
CA MET A 185 -7.43 -18.14 6.47
C MET A 185 -7.00 -19.25 5.54
N ASN A 186 -7.83 -19.51 4.54
CA ASN A 186 -7.54 -20.42 3.43
C ASN A 186 -8.18 -19.89 2.15
N SER A 187 -7.48 -19.98 1.02
CA SER A 187 -8.00 -19.57 -0.28
C SER A 187 -7.23 -20.25 -1.40
N PRO A 188 -7.92 -20.84 -2.39
CA PRO A 188 -7.28 -21.41 -3.57
C PRO A 188 -6.73 -20.36 -4.55
N LEU A 189 -6.93 -19.07 -4.27
CA LEU A 189 -6.51 -17.97 -5.13
C LEU A 189 -5.05 -17.56 -4.94
N PHE A 190 -4.40 -18.04 -3.86
CA PHE A 190 -3.03 -17.71 -3.53
C PHE A 190 -2.17 -18.97 -3.48
N ASP A 191 -0.94 -18.86 -3.96
CA ASP A 191 0.01 -19.99 -3.96
C ASP A 191 0.34 -20.44 -2.53
N ASP A 192 0.51 -19.48 -1.62
CA ASP A 192 0.80 -19.73 -0.22
C ASP A 192 0.22 -18.60 0.66
N ILE A 193 -0.82 -18.93 1.40
CA ILE A 193 -1.53 -17.99 2.27
C ILE A 193 -0.64 -17.49 3.43
N GLU A 194 0.36 -18.26 3.85
CA GLU A 194 1.26 -17.87 4.94
C GLU A 194 2.10 -16.64 4.58
N ASN A 195 2.42 -16.46 3.30
CA ASN A 195 3.13 -15.28 2.82
C ASN A 195 2.33 -13.98 2.97
N LEU A 196 1.01 -14.07 3.15
CA LEU A 196 0.14 -12.90 3.32
C LEU A 196 0.06 -12.45 4.79
N LYS A 197 0.53 -13.27 5.72
CA LYS A 197 0.49 -13.00 7.17
C LYS A 197 1.76 -12.29 7.64
N PRO A 198 1.65 -11.39 8.64
CA PRO A 198 0.40 -10.87 9.19
C PRO A 198 -0.29 -9.95 8.18
N VAL A 199 -1.61 -9.99 8.08
CA VAL A 199 -2.38 -9.13 7.17
C VAL A 199 -2.19 -7.67 7.54
N ILE A 200 -2.38 -7.34 8.82
CA ILE A 200 -2.11 -6.00 9.34
C ILE A 200 -0.62 -5.88 9.65
N GLN A 201 0.06 -5.04 8.89
CA GLN A 201 1.48 -4.79 9.06
C GLN A 201 1.80 -4.21 10.45
N GLN A 202 2.97 -4.57 10.97
CA GLN A 202 3.44 -4.02 12.25
C GLN A 202 3.68 -2.51 12.13
N GLY A 203 3.27 -1.76 13.15
CA GLY A 203 3.38 -0.30 13.14
C GLY A 203 2.34 0.42 12.29
N ALA A 204 1.37 -0.30 11.69
CA ALA A 204 0.28 0.31 10.94
C ALA A 204 -0.56 1.24 11.83
N SER A 205 -0.94 2.40 11.28
CA SER A 205 -2.00 3.23 11.87
C SER A 205 -3.35 2.52 11.75
N ASP A 206 -4.39 3.05 12.36
CA ASP A 206 -5.76 2.55 12.22
C ASP A 206 -6.21 2.51 10.75
N SER A 207 -6.00 3.59 10.02
CA SER A 207 -6.33 3.68 8.59
C SER A 207 -5.44 2.78 7.72
N ALA A 208 -4.16 2.63 8.06
CA ALA A 208 -3.28 1.69 7.36
C ALA A 208 -3.69 0.24 7.60
N ALA A 209 -4.15 -0.10 8.80
CA ALA A 209 -4.67 -1.42 9.12
C ALA A 209 -5.97 -1.72 8.35
N LEU A 210 -6.88 -0.74 8.27
CA LEU A 210 -8.09 -0.85 7.45
C LEU A 210 -7.74 -1.05 5.98
N ASP A 211 -6.76 -0.29 5.45
CA ASP A 211 -6.26 -0.44 4.08
C ASP A 211 -5.77 -1.85 3.79
N ASN A 212 -4.96 -2.43 4.70
CA ASN A 212 -4.42 -3.77 4.53
C ASN A 212 -5.53 -4.84 4.42
N VAL A 213 -6.55 -4.75 5.28
CA VAL A 213 -7.67 -5.72 5.26
C VAL A 213 -8.57 -5.48 4.05
N PHE A 214 -8.85 -4.22 3.70
CA PHE A 214 -9.63 -3.88 2.51
C PHE A 214 -8.96 -4.36 1.23
N GLU A 215 -7.65 -4.14 1.11
CA GLU A 215 -6.84 -4.60 -0.02
C GLU A 215 -6.91 -6.13 -0.14
N LEU A 216 -6.71 -6.87 0.96
CA LEU A 216 -6.80 -8.33 0.98
C LEU A 216 -8.17 -8.81 0.48
N LEU A 217 -9.27 -8.28 1.00
CA LEU A 217 -10.62 -8.64 0.58
C LEU A 217 -10.84 -8.41 -0.91
N ASN A 218 -10.39 -7.27 -1.42
CA ASN A 218 -10.56 -6.91 -2.82
C ASN A 218 -9.75 -7.82 -3.75
N ILE A 219 -8.50 -8.09 -3.40
CA ILE A 219 -7.61 -8.99 -4.15
C ILE A 219 -8.11 -10.44 -4.08
N SER A 220 -8.74 -10.85 -2.99
CA SER A 220 -9.40 -12.14 -2.83
C SER A 220 -10.73 -12.26 -3.60
N GLY A 221 -11.10 -11.24 -4.38
CA GLY A 221 -12.25 -11.26 -5.28
C GLY A 221 -13.52 -10.61 -4.75
N GLN A 222 -13.53 -10.11 -3.51
CA GLN A 222 -14.67 -9.36 -3.01
C GLN A 222 -14.80 -8.02 -3.75
N PRO A 223 -15.98 -7.67 -4.27
CA PRO A 223 -16.19 -6.35 -4.85
C PRO A 223 -15.91 -5.24 -3.82
N ALA A 224 -15.26 -4.16 -4.23
CA ALA A 224 -14.91 -3.05 -3.33
C ALA A 224 -16.09 -2.50 -2.50
N PRO A 225 -17.33 -2.34 -3.06
CA PRO A 225 -18.48 -1.94 -2.26
C PRO A 225 -18.82 -2.95 -1.15
N LEU A 226 -18.73 -4.25 -1.44
CA LEU A 226 -18.98 -5.30 -0.44
C LEU A 226 -17.90 -5.32 0.64
N ALA A 227 -16.62 -5.24 0.24
CA ALA A 227 -15.51 -5.15 1.20
C ALA A 227 -15.67 -3.93 2.13
N LYS A 228 -16.13 -2.78 1.59
CA LYS A 228 -16.45 -1.60 2.41
C LYS A 228 -17.57 -1.89 3.39
N LEU A 229 -18.68 -2.51 2.96
CA LEU A 229 -19.81 -2.83 3.84
C LEU A 229 -19.42 -3.81 4.96
N MET A 230 -18.53 -4.76 4.67
CA MET A 230 -18.02 -5.70 5.68
C MET A 230 -17.17 -5.00 6.74
N LEU A 231 -16.35 -4.03 6.34
CA LEU A 231 -15.39 -3.38 7.24
C LEU A 231 -15.92 -2.12 7.92
N VAL A 232 -16.89 -1.46 7.29
CA VAL A 232 -17.46 -0.19 7.77
C VAL A 232 -19.00 -0.32 7.72
N PRO A 233 -19.58 -1.13 8.62
CA PRO A 233 -21.03 -1.26 8.69
C PRO A 233 -21.65 0.04 9.21
N ASP A 234 -22.88 0.31 8.78
CA ASP A 234 -23.65 1.44 9.32
C ASP A 234 -23.90 1.25 10.83
N ALA A 235 -23.77 2.35 11.57
CA ALA A 235 -24.06 2.33 12.99
C ALA A 235 -25.53 2.00 13.23
N TRP A 236 -25.79 0.85 13.85
CA TRP A 236 -27.15 0.44 14.18
C TRP A 236 -27.56 0.92 15.57
N SER A 237 -28.75 1.46 15.68
CA SER A 237 -29.43 1.68 16.96
C SER A 237 -30.93 1.52 16.77
N LYS A 238 -31.66 1.17 17.85
CA LYS A 238 -33.14 1.11 17.86
C LYS A 238 -33.81 2.44 17.42
N LYS A 239 -33.07 3.54 17.43
CA LYS A 239 -33.54 4.87 17.01
C LYS A 239 -33.25 5.15 15.52
N ASN A 240 -32.43 4.35 14.87
CA ASN A 240 -32.11 4.55 13.45
C ASN A 240 -33.19 3.91 12.58
N LYS A 241 -34.11 4.78 12.07
CA LYS A 241 -35.25 4.38 11.24
C LYS A 241 -34.87 4.17 9.75
N THR A 242 -33.65 4.45 9.36
CA THR A 242 -33.21 4.37 7.96
C THR A 242 -32.76 2.97 7.54
N LEU A 243 -32.47 2.11 8.50
CA LEU A 243 -32.10 0.72 8.23
C LEU A 243 -33.35 -0.17 8.16
N SER A 244 -33.45 -0.99 7.11
CA SER A 244 -34.50 -1.99 7.00
C SER A 244 -34.40 -3.02 8.15
N LYS A 245 -35.53 -3.66 8.47
CA LYS A 245 -35.55 -4.69 9.53
C LYS A 245 -34.58 -5.85 9.26
N ASP A 246 -34.33 -6.15 7.98
CA ASP A 246 -33.42 -7.23 7.57
C ASP A 246 -31.94 -6.89 7.82
N HIS A 247 -31.60 -5.59 7.91
CA HIS A 247 -30.24 -5.13 8.27
C HIS A 247 -30.06 -4.95 9.79
N GLN A 248 -31.11 -5.23 10.59
CA GLN A 248 -31.08 -5.09 12.05
C GLN A 248 -30.86 -6.42 12.78
N GLN A 249 -30.78 -7.51 12.05
CA GLN A 249 -30.43 -8.86 12.54
C GLN A 249 -28.95 -9.14 12.35
#